data_7a0e8173147cad25856f7f08fd852608
#
_entry.id   7a0e8173147cad25856f7f08fd852608
#
_cell.length_a   1.000
_cell.length_b   1.000
_cell.length_c   1.000
_cell.angle_alpha   90.00
_cell.angle_beta   90.00
_cell.angle_gamma   90.00
#
_symmetry.space_group_name_H-M   'P 1'
#
loop_
_entity.id
_entity.type
_entity.pdbx_description
1 polymer ?
#
loop_
_entity_poly.entity_id
_entity_poly.type
_entity_poly.pdbx_seq_one_letter_code
_entity_poly.pdbx_strand_id
1 'polypeptide(L)'
;VEIYLVGGAVRDELLDRSVSERDWVVVGATPAELESRGYRPVGKDFPVFLHPQTGEEYALARLERKVAPGYRGFTTEFSPSVTLEQDLARRDLTINAMARDIAGNIIDPFGGRGDLDKRLLRHVSPAFVEDPVRILRVARFIARFAHLGFSVAPETLTLMRRMVDSGEADALVPERVWRELSRALDEPTPRAAIELLREVGALRVILPELDALFGVPQRPEWHPEVDTGEHTLLALQVAASRGASQAVRFAVLVHDLGKALTPRAEWPRHHAHEALGLPAIEALCARLRVPQEHRELGLLASRFHTHVHRGLELRTSTLLELLEHCDAFRRPARFVEFLEACECDARGRLGFAEKPYPQRARVEQAFEIARSISLTESEREGLDGAAIGERLRSKRLAALKRIA
;
A
#
# COMPACT_ATOMS: atom_id res chain seq x y z
N VAL A 1 -16.62 20.31 -30.83
CA VAL A 1 -16.09 20.00 -29.49
C VAL A 1 -17.06 19.05 -28.82
N GLU A 2 -16.57 17.87 -28.48
CA GLU A 2 -17.35 16.83 -27.82
C GLU A 2 -16.75 16.55 -26.45
N ILE A 3 -17.58 16.24 -25.47
CA ILE A 3 -17.18 16.03 -24.06
C ILE A 3 -17.71 14.68 -23.61
N TYR A 4 -16.84 13.89 -23.00
CA TYR A 4 -17.15 12.54 -22.54
C TYR A 4 -16.67 12.31 -21.11
N LEU A 5 -17.54 11.74 -20.26
CA LEU A 5 -17.11 11.14 -19.01
C LEU A 5 -16.33 9.86 -19.31
N VAL A 6 -15.18 9.63 -18.68
CA VAL A 6 -14.31 8.50 -19.04
C VAL A 6 -13.77 7.74 -17.84
N GLY A 7 -13.29 6.54 -18.10
CA GLY A 7 -12.44 5.80 -17.17
C GLY A 7 -13.15 5.28 -15.93
N GLY A 8 -12.56 5.56 -14.77
CA GLY A 8 -13.02 5.02 -13.48
C GLY A 8 -14.47 5.33 -13.15
N ALA A 9 -14.94 6.53 -13.48
CA ALA A 9 -16.31 6.94 -13.22
C ALA A 9 -17.34 6.07 -13.98
N VAL A 10 -17.08 5.84 -15.29
CA VAL A 10 -17.97 5.01 -16.12
C VAL A 10 -17.99 3.56 -15.63
N ARG A 11 -16.80 3.01 -15.30
CA ARG A 11 -16.68 1.67 -14.74
C ARG A 11 -17.43 1.53 -13.42
N ASP A 12 -17.21 2.47 -12.48
CA ASP A 12 -17.78 2.37 -11.14
C ASP A 12 -19.31 2.54 -11.17
N GLU A 13 -19.87 3.39 -12.07
CA GLU A 13 -21.30 3.46 -12.32
C GLU A 13 -21.86 2.14 -12.87
N LEU A 14 -21.19 1.50 -13.82
CA LEU A 14 -21.60 0.20 -14.36
C LEU A 14 -21.49 -0.96 -13.34
N LEU A 15 -20.72 -0.77 -12.28
CA LEU A 15 -20.62 -1.71 -11.15
C LEU A 15 -21.53 -1.34 -9.98
N ASP A 16 -22.44 -0.36 -10.14
CA ASP A 16 -23.30 0.17 -9.09
C ASP A 16 -22.52 0.65 -7.84
N ARG A 17 -21.32 1.22 -8.06
CA ARG A 17 -20.45 1.75 -7.00
C ARG A 17 -20.51 3.27 -6.97
N SER A 18 -20.25 3.84 -5.79
CA SER A 18 -20.11 5.28 -5.64
C SER A 18 -18.95 5.83 -6.48
N VAL A 19 -19.20 6.88 -7.23
CA VAL A 19 -18.19 7.61 -8.02
C VAL A 19 -17.65 8.75 -7.16
N SER A 20 -16.35 8.71 -6.85
CA SER A 20 -15.67 9.74 -6.05
C SER A 20 -15.07 10.85 -6.93
N GLU A 21 -14.58 10.50 -8.10
CA GLU A 21 -13.90 11.41 -9.03
C GLU A 21 -14.48 11.23 -10.43
N ARG A 22 -14.63 12.34 -11.16
CA ARG A 22 -15.09 12.35 -12.54
C ARG A 22 -14.04 12.97 -13.42
N ASP A 23 -13.53 12.16 -14.35
CA ASP A 23 -12.58 12.59 -15.38
C ASP A 23 -13.31 12.76 -16.69
N TRP A 24 -13.09 13.91 -17.34
CA TRP A 24 -13.70 14.25 -18.62
C TRP A 24 -12.64 14.33 -19.72
N VAL A 25 -12.96 13.80 -20.89
CA VAL A 25 -12.16 13.97 -22.11
C VAL A 25 -12.87 14.91 -23.07
N VAL A 26 -12.13 15.88 -23.59
CA VAL A 26 -12.60 16.84 -24.57
C VAL A 26 -11.95 16.52 -25.91
N VAL A 27 -12.76 16.26 -26.93
CA VAL A 27 -12.36 15.96 -28.32
C VAL A 27 -12.68 17.16 -29.20
N GLY A 28 -11.79 17.47 -30.12
CA GLY A 28 -11.99 18.51 -31.12
C GLY A 28 -11.83 19.94 -30.58
N ALA A 29 -11.07 20.13 -29.50
CA ALA A 29 -10.78 21.45 -28.94
C ALA A 29 -9.27 21.70 -28.81
N THR A 30 -8.92 22.98 -28.74
CA THR A 30 -7.58 23.46 -28.41
C THR A 30 -7.51 23.98 -26.97
N PRO A 31 -6.30 24.09 -26.36
CA PRO A 31 -6.14 24.73 -25.05
C PRO A 31 -6.76 26.13 -25.00
N ALA A 32 -6.52 26.96 -26.01
CA ALA A 32 -7.03 28.33 -26.09
C ALA A 32 -8.56 28.39 -26.10
N GLU A 33 -9.23 27.44 -26.75
CA GLU A 33 -10.68 27.35 -26.73
C GLU A 33 -11.25 27.00 -25.36
N LEU A 34 -10.59 26.11 -24.61
CA LEU A 34 -11.00 25.80 -23.23
C LEU A 34 -10.78 27.00 -22.30
N GLU A 35 -9.62 27.67 -22.40
CA GLU A 35 -9.32 28.86 -21.63
C GLU A 35 -10.34 30.00 -21.91
N SER A 36 -10.70 30.20 -23.19
CA SER A 36 -11.71 31.19 -23.58
C SER A 36 -13.09 30.93 -22.98
N ARG A 37 -13.39 29.67 -22.65
CA ARG A 37 -14.63 29.23 -21.96
C ARG A 37 -14.50 29.26 -20.44
N GLY A 38 -13.40 29.77 -19.89
CA GLY A 38 -13.16 29.93 -18.46
C GLY A 38 -12.57 28.71 -17.75
N TYR A 39 -12.17 27.67 -18.49
CA TYR A 39 -11.43 26.54 -17.90
C TYR A 39 -10.02 26.97 -17.50
N ARG A 40 -9.55 26.51 -16.35
CA ARG A 40 -8.22 26.86 -15.82
C ARG A 40 -7.22 25.73 -16.05
N PRO A 41 -6.10 25.95 -16.75
CA PRO A 41 -5.07 24.93 -16.94
C PRO A 41 -4.43 24.55 -15.62
N VAL A 42 -4.20 23.24 -15.40
CA VAL A 42 -3.49 22.66 -14.26
C VAL A 42 -2.43 21.69 -14.77
N GLY A 43 -1.23 21.79 -14.23
CA GLY A 43 -0.08 20.98 -14.66
C GLY A 43 0.75 21.66 -15.77
N LYS A 44 2.06 21.39 -15.74
CA LYS A 44 3.03 21.99 -16.68
C LYS A 44 3.17 21.20 -17.98
N ASP A 45 2.90 19.90 -17.93
CA ASP A 45 3.28 18.99 -19.03
C ASP A 45 2.07 18.36 -19.74
N PHE A 46 0.83 18.54 -19.20
CA PHE A 46 -0.38 17.93 -19.74
C PHE A 46 -1.54 18.93 -19.82
N PRO A 47 -2.31 18.91 -20.91
CA PRO A 47 -3.45 19.80 -21.09
C PRO A 47 -4.66 19.31 -20.28
N VAL A 48 -4.57 19.38 -18.96
CA VAL A 48 -5.67 19.17 -18.02
C VAL A 48 -6.17 20.53 -17.53
N PHE A 49 -7.47 20.69 -17.46
CA PHE A 49 -8.14 21.94 -17.12
C PHE A 49 -9.19 21.67 -16.03
N LEU A 50 -9.35 22.61 -15.12
CA LEU A 50 -10.44 22.59 -14.15
C LEU A 50 -11.65 23.32 -14.69
N HIS A 51 -12.81 22.68 -14.61
CA HIS A 51 -14.09 23.29 -14.98
C HIS A 51 -14.40 24.48 -14.05
N PRO A 52 -14.82 25.64 -14.59
CA PRO A 52 -14.92 26.88 -13.82
C PRO A 52 -15.93 26.85 -12.68
N GLN A 53 -16.97 25.99 -12.76
CA GLN A 53 -18.02 25.89 -11.76
C GLN A 53 -17.91 24.66 -10.86
N THR A 54 -17.58 23.47 -11.44
CA THR A 54 -17.56 22.21 -10.70
C THR A 54 -16.19 21.86 -10.12
N GLY A 55 -15.11 22.42 -10.70
CA GLY A 55 -13.73 22.07 -10.34
C GLY A 55 -13.28 20.68 -10.83
N GLU A 56 -14.14 19.98 -11.57
CA GLU A 56 -13.80 18.66 -12.14
C GLU A 56 -12.73 18.79 -13.22
N GLU A 57 -11.95 17.71 -13.42
CA GLU A 57 -10.85 17.67 -14.36
C GLU A 57 -11.31 17.34 -15.78
N TYR A 58 -10.90 18.18 -16.73
CA TYR A 58 -11.13 18.04 -18.17
C TYR A 58 -9.80 17.95 -18.89
N ALA A 59 -9.52 16.82 -19.54
CA ALA A 59 -8.31 16.61 -20.33
C ALA A 59 -8.63 16.66 -21.81
N LEU A 60 -7.77 17.30 -22.62
CA LEU A 60 -7.85 17.16 -24.08
C LEU A 60 -7.50 15.74 -24.48
N ALA A 61 -8.23 15.21 -25.48
CA ALA A 61 -7.90 13.93 -26.10
C ALA A 61 -6.45 13.96 -26.62
N ARG A 62 -5.70 12.90 -26.36
CA ARG A 62 -4.26 12.88 -26.66
C ARG A 62 -3.76 11.51 -27.08
N LEU A 63 -2.66 11.53 -27.82
CA LEU A 63 -1.81 10.38 -28.09
C LEU A 63 -0.59 10.44 -27.19
N GLU A 64 -0.17 9.29 -26.71
CA GLU A 64 1.11 9.12 -26.02
C GLU A 64 1.99 8.20 -26.86
N ARG A 65 3.22 8.61 -27.16
CA ARG A 65 4.19 7.81 -27.91
C ARG A 65 5.47 7.67 -27.11
N LYS A 66 5.94 6.44 -26.97
CA LYS A 66 7.25 6.16 -26.38
C LYS A 66 8.34 6.53 -27.38
N VAL A 67 9.21 7.47 -27.02
CA VAL A 67 10.34 7.93 -27.85
C VAL A 67 11.69 7.55 -27.27
N ALA A 68 11.73 7.12 -25.97
CA ALA A 68 12.94 6.64 -25.28
C ALA A 68 12.55 5.70 -24.12
N PRO A 69 13.48 4.89 -23.59
CA PRO A 69 13.24 4.12 -22.39
C PRO A 69 12.97 4.99 -21.16
N GLY A 70 12.10 4.52 -20.24
CA GLY A 70 11.81 5.16 -18.96
C GLY A 70 10.74 6.25 -19.02
N TYR A 71 10.46 6.85 -17.85
CA TYR A 71 9.34 7.78 -17.62
C TYR A 71 9.38 9.07 -18.48
N ARG A 72 10.58 9.60 -18.77
CA ARG A 72 10.75 10.82 -19.60
C ARG A 72 10.73 10.54 -21.10
N GLY A 73 10.57 9.28 -21.48
CA GLY A 73 10.58 8.82 -22.85
C GLY A 73 9.24 8.93 -23.59
N PHE A 74 8.28 9.68 -23.08
CA PHE A 74 6.99 9.89 -23.74
C PHE A 74 6.88 11.29 -24.32
N THR A 75 6.40 11.36 -25.55
CA THR A 75 5.85 12.60 -26.12
C THR A 75 4.34 12.50 -26.11
N THR A 76 3.71 13.55 -25.62
CA THR A 76 2.26 13.70 -25.65
C THR A 76 1.91 14.61 -26.80
N GLU A 77 1.11 14.11 -27.72
CA GLU A 77 0.53 14.87 -28.83
C GLU A 77 -0.95 15.08 -28.56
N PHE A 78 -1.37 16.33 -28.46
CA PHE A 78 -2.76 16.71 -28.35
C PHE A 78 -3.10 17.65 -29.51
N SER A 79 -4.15 17.31 -30.22
CA SER A 79 -4.62 18.08 -31.36
C SER A 79 -6.14 17.85 -31.48
N PRO A 80 -6.88 18.81 -32.07
CA PRO A 80 -8.31 18.61 -32.33
C PRO A 80 -8.62 17.41 -33.22
N SER A 81 -7.63 16.86 -33.92
CA SER A 81 -7.78 15.66 -34.74
C SER A 81 -7.69 14.34 -33.98
N VAL A 82 -7.25 14.35 -32.72
CA VAL A 82 -7.20 13.13 -31.89
C VAL A 82 -8.62 12.70 -31.54
N THR A 83 -8.95 11.48 -31.93
CA THR A 83 -10.31 10.92 -31.68
C THR A 83 -10.44 10.37 -30.26
N LEU A 84 -11.69 10.21 -29.82
CA LEU A 84 -11.99 9.54 -28.55
C LEU A 84 -11.41 8.13 -28.49
N GLU A 85 -11.55 7.35 -29.55
CA GLU A 85 -11.04 5.98 -29.61
C GLU A 85 -9.51 5.92 -29.45
N GLN A 86 -8.79 6.86 -30.05
CA GLN A 86 -7.34 6.96 -29.88
C GLN A 86 -6.95 7.31 -28.45
N ASP A 87 -7.69 8.18 -27.75
CA ASP A 87 -7.44 8.45 -26.33
C ASP A 87 -7.74 7.23 -25.45
N LEU A 88 -8.82 6.51 -25.76
CA LEU A 88 -9.17 5.29 -25.03
C LEU A 88 -8.16 4.15 -25.27
N ALA A 89 -7.59 4.02 -26.50
CA ALA A 89 -6.64 2.98 -26.87
C ALA A 89 -5.33 3.00 -26.06
N ARG A 90 -4.91 4.16 -25.57
CA ARG A 90 -3.69 4.32 -24.76
C ARG A 90 -3.87 3.98 -23.29
N ARG A 91 -5.09 3.71 -22.84
CA ARG A 91 -5.38 3.40 -21.43
C ARG A 91 -4.88 2.01 -21.03
N ASP A 92 -4.86 1.74 -19.73
CA ASP A 92 -4.32 0.51 -19.16
C ASP A 92 -5.22 -0.71 -19.37
N LEU A 93 -6.49 -0.61 -18.95
CA LEU A 93 -7.44 -1.71 -18.93
C LEU A 93 -8.71 -1.36 -19.72
N THR A 94 -9.30 -2.37 -20.39
CA THR A 94 -10.56 -2.24 -21.14
C THR A 94 -11.69 -1.64 -20.29
N ILE A 95 -11.80 -2.07 -19.03
CA ILE A 95 -12.79 -1.54 -18.08
C ILE A 95 -12.60 -0.06 -17.73
N ASN A 96 -11.44 0.52 -18.02
CA ASN A 96 -11.12 1.94 -17.86
C ASN A 96 -11.10 2.69 -19.22
N ALA A 97 -11.31 1.97 -20.33
CA ALA A 97 -11.28 2.50 -21.69
C ALA A 97 -12.69 2.63 -22.27
N MET A 98 -13.65 2.96 -21.43
CA MET A 98 -15.01 3.29 -21.79
C MET A 98 -15.29 4.77 -21.59
N ALA A 99 -16.19 5.32 -22.37
CA ALA A 99 -16.64 6.69 -22.27
C ALA A 99 -18.19 6.74 -22.23
N ARG A 100 -18.73 7.83 -21.68
CA ARG A 100 -20.16 8.14 -21.72
C ARG A 100 -20.36 9.55 -22.27
N ASP A 101 -21.20 9.68 -23.26
CA ASP A 101 -21.56 10.98 -23.82
C ASP A 101 -22.56 11.74 -22.92
N ILE A 102 -22.86 12.98 -23.29
CA ILE A 102 -23.81 13.82 -22.57
C ILE A 102 -25.25 13.31 -22.64
N ALA A 103 -25.60 12.47 -23.62
CA ALA A 103 -26.90 11.83 -23.76
C ALA A 103 -27.01 10.52 -22.92
N GLY A 104 -25.93 10.10 -22.28
CA GLY A 104 -25.87 8.88 -21.45
C GLY A 104 -25.46 7.62 -22.20
N ASN A 105 -25.14 7.70 -23.50
CA ASN A 105 -24.75 6.54 -24.28
C ASN A 105 -23.31 6.12 -23.90
N ILE A 106 -23.11 4.82 -23.73
CA ILE A 106 -21.79 4.25 -23.46
C ILE A 106 -21.08 3.95 -24.79
N ILE A 107 -19.87 4.48 -24.91
CA ILE A 107 -18.95 4.24 -26.03
C ILE A 107 -17.87 3.30 -25.55
N ASP A 108 -17.83 2.10 -26.08
CA ASP A 108 -16.97 0.99 -25.63
C ASP A 108 -16.29 0.29 -26.81
N PRO A 109 -15.28 0.92 -27.42
CA PRO A 109 -14.60 0.35 -28.61
C PRO A 109 -13.74 -0.87 -28.28
N PHE A 110 -13.41 -1.11 -27.00
CA PHE A 110 -12.49 -2.15 -26.57
C PHE A 110 -13.13 -3.28 -25.76
N GLY A 111 -14.48 -3.30 -25.65
CA GLY A 111 -15.21 -4.37 -25.00
C GLY A 111 -15.14 -4.37 -23.47
N GLY A 112 -14.93 -3.21 -22.86
CA GLY A 112 -14.83 -3.06 -21.41
C GLY A 112 -16.06 -3.52 -20.65
N ARG A 113 -17.28 -3.33 -21.18
CA ARG A 113 -18.53 -3.85 -20.61
C ARG A 113 -18.51 -5.39 -20.52
N GLY A 114 -18.12 -6.04 -21.63
CA GLY A 114 -18.02 -7.49 -21.65
C GLY A 114 -16.95 -8.03 -20.68
N ASP A 115 -15.88 -7.31 -20.45
CA ASP A 115 -14.89 -7.67 -19.45
C ASP A 115 -15.37 -7.39 -18.01
N LEU A 116 -16.18 -6.34 -17.78
CA LEU A 116 -16.86 -6.12 -16.50
C LEU A 116 -17.80 -7.27 -16.16
N ASP A 117 -18.63 -7.69 -17.11
CA ASP A 117 -19.59 -8.80 -16.94
C ASP A 117 -18.85 -10.11 -16.62
N LYS A 118 -17.71 -10.34 -17.27
CA LYS A 118 -16.85 -11.52 -17.05
C LYS A 118 -15.91 -11.37 -15.85
N ARG A 119 -15.88 -10.19 -15.23
CA ARG A 119 -14.98 -9.83 -14.12
C ARG A 119 -13.51 -10.01 -14.48
N LEU A 120 -13.10 -9.50 -15.64
CA LEU A 120 -11.74 -9.59 -16.17
C LEU A 120 -11.03 -8.24 -16.18
N LEU A 121 -9.78 -8.24 -15.77
CA LEU A 121 -8.83 -7.15 -15.95
C LEU A 121 -7.99 -7.45 -17.19
N ARG A 122 -8.35 -6.83 -18.31
CA ARG A 122 -7.70 -7.02 -19.62
C ARG A 122 -7.04 -5.73 -20.07
N HIS A 123 -5.81 -5.79 -20.57
CA HIS A 123 -5.16 -4.65 -21.21
C HIS A 123 -5.87 -4.23 -22.51
N VAL A 124 -5.85 -2.92 -22.79
CA VAL A 124 -6.60 -2.37 -23.95
C VAL A 124 -5.94 -2.71 -25.28
N SER A 125 -4.64 -2.54 -25.37
CA SER A 125 -3.90 -2.62 -26.63
C SER A 125 -2.43 -3.00 -26.40
N PRO A 126 -1.66 -3.30 -27.47
CA PRO A 126 -0.20 -3.50 -27.39
C PRO A 126 0.56 -2.32 -26.78
N ALA A 127 0.01 -1.10 -26.82
CA ALA A 127 0.60 0.07 -26.17
C ALA A 127 0.72 -0.07 -24.64
N PHE A 128 0.14 -1.11 -24.05
CA PHE A 128 0.31 -1.45 -22.62
C PHE A 128 1.78 -1.56 -22.22
N VAL A 129 2.64 -2.10 -23.08
CA VAL A 129 4.08 -2.28 -22.82
C VAL A 129 4.86 -0.96 -22.74
N GLU A 130 4.30 0.13 -23.19
CA GLU A 130 4.99 1.41 -23.25
C GLU A 130 5.28 1.97 -21.85
N ASP A 131 4.41 1.72 -20.86
CA ASP A 131 4.59 2.19 -19.48
C ASP A 131 4.62 1.02 -18.49
N PRO A 132 5.79 0.65 -17.94
CA PRO A 132 5.91 -0.47 -17.00
C PRO A 132 5.13 -0.26 -15.68
N VAL A 133 4.76 0.97 -15.32
CA VAL A 133 3.89 1.24 -14.15
C VAL A 133 2.51 0.57 -14.31
N ARG A 134 2.08 0.27 -15.53
CA ARG A 134 0.81 -0.44 -15.76
C ARG A 134 0.77 -1.81 -15.09
N ILE A 135 1.92 -2.47 -14.88
CA ILE A 135 2.01 -3.71 -14.08
C ILE A 135 1.52 -3.44 -12.65
N LEU A 136 2.01 -2.38 -12.02
CA LEU A 136 1.60 -1.98 -10.67
C LEU A 136 0.14 -1.50 -10.63
N ARG A 137 -0.33 -0.83 -11.67
CA ARG A 137 -1.72 -0.41 -11.79
C ARG A 137 -2.67 -1.60 -11.86
N VAL A 138 -2.34 -2.65 -12.64
CA VAL A 138 -3.12 -3.89 -12.67
C VAL A 138 -3.10 -4.56 -11.30
N ALA A 139 -1.94 -4.60 -10.63
CA ALA A 139 -1.83 -5.11 -9.27
C ALA A 139 -2.74 -4.34 -8.28
N ARG A 140 -2.81 -3.02 -8.39
CA ARG A 140 -3.75 -2.23 -7.59
C ARG A 140 -5.22 -2.52 -7.96
N PHE A 141 -5.53 -2.68 -9.23
CA PHE A 141 -6.91 -2.98 -9.63
C PHE A 141 -7.34 -4.38 -9.19
N ILE A 142 -6.45 -5.38 -9.22
CA ILE A 142 -6.83 -6.69 -8.65
C ILE A 142 -7.02 -6.60 -7.13
N ALA A 143 -6.19 -5.83 -6.40
CA ALA A 143 -6.41 -5.58 -4.98
C ALA A 143 -7.77 -4.92 -4.70
N ARG A 144 -8.23 -4.04 -5.61
CA ARG A 144 -9.51 -3.35 -5.50
C ARG A 144 -10.70 -4.25 -5.82
N PHE A 145 -10.57 -5.20 -6.74
CA PHE A 145 -11.70 -5.91 -7.31
C PHE A 145 -11.71 -7.42 -7.07
N ALA A 146 -10.65 -8.03 -6.54
CA ALA A 146 -10.61 -9.49 -6.31
C ALA A 146 -11.77 -9.98 -5.43
N HIS A 147 -12.16 -9.23 -4.40
CA HIS A 147 -13.30 -9.56 -3.55
C HIS A 147 -14.65 -9.57 -4.29
N LEU A 148 -14.73 -8.96 -5.47
CA LEU A 148 -15.88 -9.02 -6.37
C LEU A 148 -15.76 -10.16 -7.40
N GLY A 149 -14.72 -10.99 -7.31
CA GLY A 149 -14.48 -12.11 -8.20
C GLY A 149 -13.73 -11.77 -9.49
N PHE A 150 -13.10 -10.61 -9.58
CA PHE A 150 -12.26 -10.27 -10.72
C PHE A 150 -10.96 -11.07 -10.75
N SER A 151 -10.50 -11.37 -11.96
CA SER A 151 -9.21 -11.99 -12.25
C SER A 151 -8.51 -11.25 -13.40
N VAL A 152 -7.20 -11.45 -13.55
CA VAL A 152 -6.45 -10.87 -14.67
C VAL A 152 -6.56 -11.80 -15.87
N ALA A 153 -6.83 -11.24 -17.05
CA ALA A 153 -6.94 -12.01 -18.29
C ALA A 153 -5.61 -12.72 -18.63
N PRO A 154 -5.63 -13.99 -19.11
CA PRO A 154 -4.41 -14.77 -19.35
C PRO A 154 -3.42 -14.10 -20.30
N GLU A 155 -3.90 -13.43 -21.34
CA GLU A 155 -3.07 -12.69 -22.27
C GLU A 155 -2.43 -11.45 -21.62
N THR A 156 -3.08 -10.82 -20.64
CA THR A 156 -2.52 -9.72 -19.87
C THR A 156 -1.43 -10.21 -18.92
N LEU A 157 -1.63 -11.34 -18.25
CA LEU A 157 -0.58 -12.00 -17.44
C LEU A 157 0.64 -12.34 -18.30
N THR A 158 0.41 -12.88 -19.50
CA THR A 158 1.50 -13.22 -20.42
C THR A 158 2.26 -11.98 -20.87
N LEU A 159 1.55 -10.89 -21.14
CA LEU A 159 2.17 -9.62 -21.53
C LEU A 159 2.99 -9.02 -20.39
N MET A 160 2.45 -9.01 -19.16
CA MET A 160 3.15 -8.52 -17.96
C MET A 160 4.44 -9.33 -17.70
N ARG A 161 4.40 -10.68 -17.80
CA ARG A 161 5.60 -11.52 -17.67
C ARG A 161 6.67 -11.15 -18.69
N ARG A 162 6.28 -10.96 -19.96
CA ARG A 162 7.23 -10.51 -21.02
C ARG A 162 7.86 -9.16 -20.69
N MET A 163 7.08 -8.21 -20.18
CA MET A 163 7.61 -6.90 -19.77
C MET A 163 8.64 -7.03 -18.63
N VAL A 164 8.40 -7.90 -17.66
CA VAL A 164 9.35 -8.17 -16.59
C VAL A 164 10.61 -8.85 -17.14
N ASP A 165 10.45 -9.88 -17.97
CA ASP A 165 11.58 -10.65 -18.55
C ASP A 165 12.45 -9.80 -19.49
N SER A 166 11.88 -8.78 -20.15
CA SER A 166 12.62 -7.83 -20.98
C SER A 166 13.33 -6.71 -20.20
N GLY A 167 13.20 -6.68 -18.85
CA GLY A 167 13.84 -5.68 -18.01
C GLY A 167 13.09 -4.33 -17.93
N GLU A 168 11.88 -4.22 -18.49
CA GLU A 168 11.10 -2.97 -18.41
C GLU A 168 10.76 -2.58 -16.97
N ALA A 169 10.62 -3.56 -16.06
CA ALA A 169 10.36 -3.32 -14.65
C ALA A 169 11.55 -2.66 -13.90
N ASP A 170 12.77 -2.81 -14.40
CA ASP A 170 13.98 -2.20 -13.82
C ASP A 170 14.02 -0.67 -14.02
N ALA A 171 13.28 -0.17 -15.01
CA ALA A 171 13.18 1.26 -15.33
C ALA A 171 12.12 2.01 -14.51
N LEU A 172 11.49 1.35 -13.55
CA LEU A 172 10.45 1.95 -12.72
C LEU A 172 11.01 3.03 -11.79
N VAL A 173 10.35 4.19 -11.78
CA VAL A 173 10.71 5.32 -10.92
C VAL A 173 10.17 5.09 -9.51
N PRO A 174 11.01 5.19 -8.46
CA PRO A 174 10.64 4.87 -7.08
C PRO A 174 9.34 5.52 -6.59
N GLU A 175 9.14 6.80 -6.89
CA GLU A 175 7.94 7.53 -6.47
C GLU A 175 6.67 7.01 -7.13
N ARG A 176 6.77 6.54 -8.38
CA ARG A 176 5.62 5.92 -9.07
C ARG A 176 5.33 4.54 -8.51
N VAL A 177 6.38 3.78 -8.16
CA VAL A 177 6.25 2.48 -7.49
C VAL A 177 5.54 2.66 -6.16
N TRP A 178 6.04 3.54 -5.31
CA TRP A 178 5.44 3.79 -4.00
C TRP A 178 3.98 4.25 -4.13
N ARG A 179 3.69 5.15 -5.05
CA ARG A 179 2.33 5.65 -5.25
C ARG A 179 1.32 4.55 -5.60
N GLU A 180 1.68 3.62 -6.49
CA GLU A 180 0.77 2.52 -6.83
C GLU A 180 0.74 1.45 -5.73
N LEU A 181 1.88 1.15 -5.10
CA LEU A 181 1.95 0.19 -3.98
C LEU A 181 1.15 0.69 -2.77
N SER A 182 1.33 1.94 -2.36
CA SER A 182 0.60 2.51 -1.23
C SER A 182 -0.92 2.52 -1.46
N ARG A 183 -1.35 2.85 -2.67
CA ARG A 183 -2.76 2.76 -3.06
C ARG A 183 -3.28 1.31 -3.07
N ALA A 184 -2.44 0.35 -3.50
CA ALA A 184 -2.81 -1.05 -3.46
C ALA A 184 -2.95 -1.57 -2.01
N LEU A 185 -2.14 -1.05 -1.08
CA LEU A 185 -2.28 -1.35 0.35
C LEU A 185 -3.61 -0.86 0.92
N ASP A 186 -4.16 0.26 0.43
CA ASP A 186 -5.45 0.80 0.89
C ASP A 186 -6.67 0.03 0.37
N GLU A 187 -6.50 -0.79 -0.67
CA GLU A 187 -7.60 -1.52 -1.28
C GLU A 187 -8.11 -2.69 -0.39
N PRO A 188 -9.30 -3.23 -0.65
CA PRO A 188 -9.91 -4.29 0.17
C PRO A 188 -9.15 -5.61 0.21
N THR A 189 -8.41 -5.95 -0.87
CA THR A 189 -7.69 -7.23 -0.98
C THR A 189 -6.23 -7.00 -1.37
N PRO A 190 -5.42 -6.33 -0.53
CA PRO A 190 -4.05 -5.95 -0.88
C PRO A 190 -3.13 -7.16 -1.12
N ARG A 191 -3.43 -8.32 -0.50
CA ARG A 191 -2.71 -9.57 -0.78
C ARG A 191 -2.72 -9.94 -2.26
N ALA A 192 -3.84 -9.72 -2.97
CA ALA A 192 -3.98 -10.03 -4.37
C ALA A 192 -3.01 -9.25 -5.27
N ALA A 193 -2.65 -8.02 -4.87
CA ALA A 193 -1.61 -7.25 -5.57
C ALA A 193 -0.25 -7.93 -5.47
N ILE A 194 0.14 -8.37 -4.29
CA ILE A 194 1.44 -9.01 -4.05
C ILE A 194 1.49 -10.38 -4.74
N GLU A 195 0.41 -11.16 -4.66
CA GLU A 195 0.27 -12.44 -5.35
C GLU A 195 0.45 -12.27 -6.86
N LEU A 196 -0.23 -11.28 -7.47
CA LEU A 196 -0.09 -10.98 -8.89
C LEU A 196 1.34 -10.56 -9.27
N LEU A 197 1.94 -9.64 -8.49
CA LEU A 197 3.32 -9.19 -8.74
C LEU A 197 4.30 -10.37 -8.67
N ARG A 198 4.08 -11.30 -7.75
CA ARG A 198 4.87 -12.52 -7.64
C ARG A 198 4.65 -13.45 -8.83
N GLU A 199 3.41 -13.68 -9.22
CA GLU A 199 3.03 -14.55 -10.34
C GLU A 199 3.66 -14.12 -11.67
N VAL A 200 3.74 -12.81 -11.90
CA VAL A 200 4.36 -12.26 -13.12
C VAL A 200 5.86 -12.00 -12.99
N GLY A 201 6.48 -12.33 -11.83
CA GLY A 201 7.89 -12.15 -11.56
C GLY A 201 8.31 -10.71 -11.21
N ALA A 202 7.37 -9.78 -11.15
CA ALA A 202 7.66 -8.36 -10.85
C ALA A 202 8.04 -8.16 -9.37
N LEU A 203 7.55 -9.00 -8.45
CA LEU A 203 7.83 -8.86 -7.02
C LEU A 203 9.33 -8.92 -6.73
N ARG A 204 10.05 -9.86 -7.34
CA ARG A 204 11.51 -10.02 -7.15
C ARG A 204 12.33 -8.82 -7.64
N VAL A 205 11.78 -8.03 -8.58
CA VAL A 205 12.42 -6.81 -9.10
C VAL A 205 12.11 -5.62 -8.23
N ILE A 206 10.84 -5.48 -7.82
CA ILE A 206 10.33 -4.30 -7.14
C ILE A 206 10.54 -4.38 -5.62
N LEU A 207 10.27 -5.55 -5.03
CA LEU A 207 10.34 -5.83 -3.59
C LEU A 207 11.07 -7.17 -3.34
N PRO A 208 12.36 -7.29 -3.72
CA PRO A 208 13.12 -8.53 -3.56
C PRO A 208 13.18 -9.01 -2.11
N GLU A 209 13.15 -8.09 -1.15
CA GLU A 209 13.14 -8.40 0.29
C GLU A 209 11.87 -9.15 0.69
N LEU A 210 10.72 -8.77 0.11
CA LEU A 210 9.45 -9.43 0.33
C LEU A 210 9.35 -10.76 -0.43
N ASP A 211 9.81 -10.79 -1.69
CA ASP A 211 9.84 -12.01 -2.49
C ASP A 211 10.66 -13.12 -1.83
N ALA A 212 11.75 -12.75 -1.15
CA ALA A 212 12.61 -13.68 -0.43
C ALA A 212 11.95 -14.38 0.77
N LEU A 213 10.80 -13.90 1.26
CA LEU A 213 10.06 -14.56 2.34
C LEU A 213 9.34 -15.83 1.92
N PHE A 214 9.02 -15.97 0.63
CA PHE A 214 8.33 -17.15 0.11
C PHE A 214 9.29 -18.34 0.06
N GLY A 215 8.85 -19.46 0.60
CA GLY A 215 9.68 -20.65 0.77
C GLY A 215 10.53 -20.66 2.04
N VAL A 216 10.43 -19.63 2.89
CA VAL A 216 11.08 -19.57 4.20
C VAL A 216 10.18 -20.25 5.23
N PRO A 217 10.57 -21.43 5.79
CA PRO A 217 9.68 -22.20 6.66
C PRO A 217 9.67 -21.62 8.08
N GLN A 218 8.49 -21.67 8.70
CA GLN A 218 8.27 -21.33 10.12
C GLN A 218 7.85 -22.58 10.90
N ARG A 219 7.85 -22.49 12.23
CA ARG A 219 7.40 -23.56 13.10
C ARG A 219 5.89 -23.77 12.99
N PRO A 220 5.41 -24.99 12.61
CA PRO A 220 3.98 -25.25 12.41
C PRO A 220 3.14 -25.07 13.68
N GLU A 221 3.75 -25.23 14.87
CA GLU A 221 3.06 -25.07 16.15
C GLU A 221 2.57 -23.64 16.38
N TRP A 222 3.27 -22.66 15.79
CA TRP A 222 2.97 -21.23 15.90
C TRP A 222 2.40 -20.65 14.62
N HIS A 223 2.78 -21.22 13.46
CA HIS A 223 2.41 -20.79 12.12
C HIS A 223 1.96 -21.98 11.30
N PRO A 224 0.67 -22.36 11.38
CA PRO A 224 0.14 -23.53 10.65
C PRO A 224 0.31 -23.44 9.13
N GLU A 225 0.39 -22.22 8.59
CA GLU A 225 0.67 -21.94 7.18
C GLU A 225 2.11 -22.27 6.77
N VAL A 226 3.03 -22.39 7.72
CA VAL A 226 4.45 -22.72 7.59
C VAL A 226 5.26 -21.70 6.77
N ASP A 227 4.80 -21.26 5.62
CA ASP A 227 5.51 -20.31 4.74
C ASP A 227 5.41 -18.87 5.26
N THR A 228 6.56 -18.19 5.39
CA THR A 228 6.61 -16.81 5.92
C THR A 228 5.96 -15.82 4.95
N GLY A 229 6.10 -16.00 3.64
CA GLY A 229 5.45 -15.15 2.64
C GLY A 229 3.94 -15.27 2.73
N GLU A 230 3.41 -16.49 2.80
CA GLU A 230 1.96 -16.72 2.98
C GLU A 230 1.45 -16.13 4.29
N HIS A 231 2.20 -16.31 5.39
CA HIS A 231 1.88 -15.66 6.66
C HIS A 231 1.75 -14.14 6.51
N THR A 232 2.74 -13.51 5.87
CA THR A 232 2.73 -12.05 5.65
C THR A 232 1.50 -11.61 4.86
N LEU A 233 1.09 -12.37 3.84
CA LEU A 233 -0.11 -12.05 3.05
C LEU A 233 -1.41 -12.25 3.85
N LEU A 234 -1.48 -13.26 4.70
CA LEU A 234 -2.63 -13.47 5.59
C LEU A 234 -2.74 -12.34 6.61
N ALA A 235 -1.64 -11.94 7.24
CA ALA A 235 -1.59 -10.82 8.18
C ALA A 235 -1.98 -9.48 7.51
N LEU A 236 -1.50 -9.23 6.28
CA LEU A 236 -1.87 -8.08 5.49
C LEU A 236 -3.37 -8.05 5.18
N GLN A 237 -3.96 -9.20 4.83
CA GLN A 237 -5.40 -9.30 4.58
C GLN A 237 -6.22 -9.07 5.85
N VAL A 238 -5.75 -9.55 7.01
CA VAL A 238 -6.38 -9.24 8.30
C VAL A 238 -6.34 -7.74 8.57
N ALA A 239 -5.20 -7.09 8.36
CA ALA A 239 -5.09 -5.63 8.53
C ALA A 239 -6.06 -4.88 7.62
N ALA A 240 -6.22 -5.31 6.37
CA ALA A 240 -7.18 -4.71 5.43
C ALA A 240 -8.63 -4.90 5.87
N SER A 241 -9.02 -6.13 6.27
CA SER A 241 -10.38 -6.44 6.71
C SER A 241 -10.79 -5.72 8.00
N ARG A 242 -9.82 -5.35 8.83
CA ARG A 242 -10.02 -4.58 10.06
C ARG A 242 -10.03 -3.06 9.82
N GLY A 243 -9.80 -2.59 8.59
CA GLY A 243 -9.73 -1.17 8.27
C GLY A 243 -8.51 -0.46 8.82
N ALA A 244 -7.42 -1.20 9.08
CA ALA A 244 -6.17 -0.64 9.59
C ALA A 244 -5.60 0.42 8.63
N SER A 245 -4.88 1.41 9.19
CA SER A 245 -4.25 2.47 8.41
C SER A 245 -3.23 1.92 7.40
N GLN A 246 -2.94 2.71 6.36
CA GLN A 246 -1.94 2.35 5.35
C GLN A 246 -0.57 2.09 6.00
N ALA A 247 -0.20 2.87 7.01
CA ALA A 247 1.05 2.70 7.76
C ALA A 247 1.09 1.35 8.51
N VAL A 248 -0.04 0.95 9.14
CA VAL A 248 -0.16 -0.37 9.79
C VAL A 248 -0.05 -1.49 8.77
N ARG A 249 -0.74 -1.40 7.62
CA ARG A 249 -0.65 -2.41 6.55
C ARG A 249 0.77 -2.54 5.99
N PHE A 250 1.47 -1.43 5.82
CA PHE A 250 2.87 -1.44 5.44
C PHE A 250 3.76 -2.08 6.52
N ALA A 251 3.55 -1.73 7.80
CA ALA A 251 4.30 -2.31 8.91
C ALA A 251 4.12 -3.84 8.99
N VAL A 252 2.89 -4.32 8.81
CA VAL A 252 2.59 -5.76 8.71
C VAL A 252 3.29 -6.40 7.50
N LEU A 253 3.36 -5.71 6.37
CA LEU A 253 4.02 -6.24 5.17
C LEU A 253 5.53 -6.45 5.37
N VAL A 254 6.18 -5.65 6.19
CA VAL A 254 7.65 -5.63 6.32
C VAL A 254 8.19 -6.20 7.64
N HIS A 255 7.32 -6.52 8.63
CA HIS A 255 7.76 -6.87 10.00
C HIS A 255 8.72 -8.07 10.06
N ASP A 256 8.55 -9.02 9.17
CA ASP A 256 9.25 -10.31 9.17
C ASP A 256 10.35 -10.45 8.11
N LEU A 257 10.73 -9.36 7.41
CA LEU A 257 11.75 -9.41 6.34
C LEU A 257 13.06 -10.03 6.80
N GLY A 258 13.39 -9.92 8.08
CA GLY A 258 14.59 -10.52 8.66
C GLY A 258 14.61 -12.05 8.68
N LYS A 259 13.45 -12.73 8.59
CA LYS A 259 13.39 -14.19 8.58
C LYS A 259 14.10 -14.78 7.36
N ALA A 260 14.00 -14.13 6.20
CA ALA A 260 14.73 -14.54 4.99
C ALA A 260 16.25 -14.37 5.11
N LEU A 261 16.71 -13.55 6.05
CA LEU A 261 18.13 -13.24 6.27
C LEU A 261 18.80 -14.14 7.33
N THR A 262 18.01 -14.97 8.02
CA THR A 262 18.56 -15.91 9.00
C THR A 262 19.29 -17.08 8.32
N PRO A 263 20.34 -17.65 8.94
CA PRO A 263 21.04 -18.80 8.38
C PRO A 263 20.08 -19.98 8.11
N ARG A 264 20.12 -20.55 6.92
CA ARG A 264 19.26 -21.68 6.55
C ARG A 264 19.40 -22.90 7.48
N ALA A 265 20.59 -23.09 8.05
CA ALA A 265 20.83 -24.16 9.01
C ALA A 265 20.06 -24.01 10.33
N GLU A 266 19.58 -22.82 10.64
CA GLU A 266 18.79 -22.52 11.85
C GLU A 266 17.29 -22.57 11.63
N TRP A 267 16.86 -22.68 10.38
CA TRP A 267 15.45 -22.77 10.04
C TRP A 267 14.79 -23.98 10.71
N PRO A 268 13.59 -23.85 11.23
CA PRO A 268 12.63 -22.71 11.16
C PRO A 268 12.65 -21.79 12.41
N ARG A 269 13.78 -21.63 13.10
CA ARG A 269 13.83 -20.88 14.37
C ARG A 269 14.01 -19.38 14.23
N HIS A 270 14.64 -18.91 13.19
CA HIS A 270 14.84 -17.49 12.83
C HIS A 270 15.35 -16.60 13.97
N HIS A 271 16.44 -17.04 14.64
CA HIS A 271 17.01 -16.25 15.74
C HIS A 271 17.45 -14.86 15.28
N ALA A 272 17.12 -13.84 16.09
CA ALA A 272 17.43 -12.43 15.84
C ALA A 272 16.88 -11.84 14.52
N HIS A 273 15.85 -12.45 13.92
CA HIS A 273 15.22 -11.91 12.71
C HIS A 273 14.74 -10.47 12.90
N GLU A 274 14.32 -10.11 14.11
CA GLU A 274 13.87 -8.77 14.47
C GLU A 274 14.95 -7.70 14.19
N ALA A 275 16.19 -8.03 14.53
CA ALA A 275 17.32 -7.13 14.30
C ALA A 275 17.82 -7.19 12.86
N LEU A 276 17.84 -8.38 12.26
CA LEU A 276 18.27 -8.58 10.86
C LEU A 276 17.34 -7.89 9.86
N GLY A 277 16.04 -7.74 10.18
CA GLY A 277 15.08 -7.06 9.34
C GLY A 277 15.29 -5.55 9.22
N LEU A 278 15.86 -4.90 10.24
CA LEU A 278 15.95 -3.44 10.28
C LEU A 278 16.72 -2.83 9.10
N PRO A 279 17.93 -3.27 8.76
CA PRO A 279 18.65 -2.74 7.60
C PRO A 279 17.91 -2.99 6.27
N ALA A 280 17.21 -4.14 6.14
CA ALA A 280 16.45 -4.46 4.94
C ALA A 280 15.25 -3.50 4.77
N ILE A 281 14.53 -3.21 5.86
CA ILE A 281 13.43 -2.23 5.85
C ILE A 281 13.95 -0.84 5.52
N GLU A 282 15.07 -0.41 6.11
CA GLU A 282 15.66 0.90 5.82
C GLU A 282 16.07 1.02 4.35
N ALA A 283 16.72 0.00 3.80
CA ALA A 283 17.13 -0.04 2.40
C ALA A 283 15.92 0.00 1.44
N LEU A 284 14.87 -0.79 1.72
CA LEU A 284 13.61 -0.78 0.98
C LEU A 284 12.97 0.60 1.02
N CYS A 285 12.85 1.20 2.21
CA CYS A 285 12.24 2.51 2.38
C CYS A 285 13.01 3.63 1.66
N ALA A 286 14.35 3.60 1.73
CA ALA A 286 15.19 4.55 1.02
C ALA A 286 15.07 4.39 -0.50
N ARG A 287 15.09 3.15 -1.00
CA ARG A 287 14.98 2.82 -2.43
C ARG A 287 13.63 3.25 -3.01
N LEU A 288 12.51 3.02 -2.31
CA LEU A 288 11.16 3.35 -2.76
C LEU A 288 10.66 4.73 -2.30
N ARG A 289 11.46 5.47 -1.54
CA ARG A 289 11.09 6.77 -0.95
C ARG A 289 9.81 6.70 -0.12
N VAL A 290 9.73 5.66 0.70
CA VAL A 290 8.61 5.45 1.62
C VAL A 290 8.55 6.60 2.63
N PRO A 291 7.35 7.16 2.94
CA PRO A 291 7.20 8.21 3.94
C PRO A 291 7.71 7.79 5.33
N GLN A 292 8.20 8.77 6.09
CA GLN A 292 8.83 8.55 7.39
C GLN A 292 7.92 7.80 8.37
N GLU A 293 6.63 8.12 8.40
CA GLU A 293 5.66 7.48 9.29
C GLU A 293 5.55 5.97 9.04
N HIS A 294 5.50 5.53 7.77
CA HIS A 294 5.46 4.13 7.40
C HIS A 294 6.76 3.42 7.77
N ARG A 295 7.91 4.06 7.47
CA ARG A 295 9.23 3.53 7.81
C ARG A 295 9.39 3.33 9.32
N GLU A 296 9.06 4.34 10.12
CA GLU A 296 9.19 4.27 11.57
C GLU A 296 8.31 3.17 12.17
N LEU A 297 7.08 3.05 11.70
CA LEU A 297 6.16 2.01 12.17
C LEU A 297 6.62 0.62 11.75
N GLY A 298 7.11 0.45 10.50
CA GLY A 298 7.68 -0.81 10.02
C GLY A 298 8.89 -1.25 10.85
N LEU A 299 9.80 -0.33 11.18
CA LEU A 299 10.96 -0.60 12.04
C LEU A 299 10.54 -1.01 13.46
N LEU A 300 9.53 -0.34 14.05
CA LEU A 300 8.98 -0.72 15.35
C LEU A 300 8.36 -2.12 15.31
N ALA A 301 7.54 -2.41 14.31
CA ALA A 301 6.92 -3.72 14.14
C ALA A 301 7.98 -4.81 14.01
N SER A 302 8.96 -4.65 13.13
CA SER A 302 10.04 -5.62 12.99
C SER A 302 10.79 -5.85 14.30
N ARG A 303 11.15 -4.79 15.01
CA ARG A 303 11.99 -4.89 16.19
C ARG A 303 11.30 -5.45 17.43
N PHE A 304 10.00 -5.18 17.61
CA PHE A 304 9.34 -5.39 18.90
C PHE A 304 8.06 -6.25 18.84
N HIS A 305 7.60 -6.74 17.66
CA HIS A 305 6.38 -7.54 17.59
C HIS A 305 6.45 -8.79 18.49
N THR A 306 7.59 -9.50 18.55
CA THR A 306 7.78 -10.67 19.41
C THR A 306 7.68 -10.34 20.92
N HIS A 307 8.07 -9.13 21.31
CA HIS A 307 7.89 -8.67 22.70
C HIS A 307 6.39 -8.53 23.01
N VAL A 308 5.59 -7.96 22.09
CA VAL A 308 4.15 -7.83 22.27
C VAL A 308 3.48 -9.20 22.32
N HIS A 309 3.89 -10.15 21.46
CA HIS A 309 3.35 -11.52 21.48
C HIS A 309 3.60 -12.23 22.83
N ARG A 310 4.69 -11.88 23.50
CA ARG A 310 5.01 -12.38 24.83
C ARG A 310 4.53 -11.47 25.97
N GLY A 311 3.69 -10.49 25.67
CA GLY A 311 3.26 -9.45 26.59
C GLY A 311 2.71 -9.93 27.93
N LEU A 312 2.10 -11.13 27.97
CA LEU A 312 1.61 -11.77 29.20
C LEU A 312 2.73 -12.35 30.06
N GLU A 313 3.90 -12.64 29.50
CA GLU A 313 5.04 -13.26 30.17
C GLU A 313 6.11 -12.23 30.58
N LEU A 314 6.02 -11.02 30.05
CA LEU A 314 7.03 -10.00 30.27
C LEU A 314 7.01 -9.51 31.73
N ARG A 315 8.22 -9.37 32.28
CA ARG A 315 8.38 -8.68 33.56
C ARG A 315 7.99 -7.20 33.42
N THR A 316 7.53 -6.59 34.49
CA THR A 316 7.14 -5.17 34.51
C THR A 316 8.25 -4.21 34.07
N SER A 317 9.52 -4.51 34.37
CA SER A 317 10.66 -3.75 33.87
C SER A 317 10.78 -3.80 32.36
N THR A 318 10.62 -4.99 31.77
CA THR A 318 10.68 -5.19 30.31
C THR A 318 9.49 -4.56 29.60
N LEU A 319 8.29 -4.58 30.22
CA LEU A 319 7.13 -3.84 29.70
C LEU A 319 7.40 -2.34 29.67
N LEU A 320 7.98 -1.77 30.73
CA LEU A 320 8.32 -0.34 30.76
C LEU A 320 9.38 -0.01 29.71
N GLU A 321 10.41 -0.85 29.59
CA GLU A 321 11.46 -0.70 28.55
C GLU A 321 10.86 -0.75 27.13
N LEU A 322 9.91 -1.64 26.87
CA LEU A 322 9.19 -1.68 25.60
C LEU A 322 8.49 -0.36 25.31
N LEU A 323 7.75 0.19 26.30
CA LEU A 323 7.07 1.48 26.15
C LEU A 323 8.05 2.63 25.87
N GLU A 324 9.20 2.63 26.55
CA GLU A 324 10.27 3.62 26.38
C GLU A 324 10.92 3.51 24.99
N HIS A 325 11.29 2.31 24.56
CA HIS A 325 11.91 2.06 23.26
C HIS A 325 10.96 2.36 22.08
N CYS A 326 9.66 2.14 22.27
CA CYS A 326 8.64 2.51 21.27
C CYS A 326 8.31 4.00 21.27
N ASP A 327 8.92 4.81 22.15
CA ASP A 327 8.61 6.24 22.33
C ASP A 327 7.10 6.46 22.58
N ALA A 328 6.45 5.50 23.31
CA ALA A 328 5.00 5.45 23.47
C ALA A 328 4.43 6.69 24.17
N PHE A 329 5.19 7.26 25.13
CA PHE A 329 4.75 8.43 25.89
C PHE A 329 4.72 9.72 25.09
N ARG A 330 5.60 9.86 24.10
CA ARG A 330 5.68 11.04 23.23
C ARG A 330 4.84 10.89 21.98
N ARG A 331 4.68 9.65 21.49
CA ARG A 331 3.97 9.32 20.25
C ARG A 331 2.91 8.24 20.48
N PRO A 332 1.89 8.53 21.29
CA PRO A 332 0.89 7.54 21.69
C PRO A 332 0.09 6.97 20.51
N ALA A 333 -0.24 7.78 19.50
CA ALA A 333 -0.97 7.30 18.33
C ALA A 333 -0.15 6.25 17.55
N ARG A 334 1.14 6.50 17.31
CA ARG A 334 2.04 5.54 16.65
C ARG A 334 2.18 4.24 17.45
N PHE A 335 2.19 4.34 18.78
CA PHE A 335 2.25 3.17 19.64
C PHE A 335 0.98 2.30 19.53
N VAL A 336 -0.20 2.91 19.45
CA VAL A 336 -1.47 2.19 19.22
C VAL A 336 -1.45 1.49 17.85
N GLU A 337 -1.00 2.16 16.81
CA GLU A 337 -0.84 1.57 15.47
C GLU A 337 0.17 0.40 15.47
N PHE A 338 1.26 0.52 16.23
CA PHE A 338 2.21 -0.58 16.41
C PHE A 338 1.56 -1.81 17.06
N LEU A 339 0.75 -1.62 18.11
CA LEU A 339 0.01 -2.72 18.74
C LEU A 339 -1.03 -3.33 17.80
N GLU A 340 -1.66 -2.50 16.95
CA GLU A 340 -2.57 -2.98 15.92
C GLU A 340 -1.83 -3.85 14.88
N ALA A 341 -0.64 -3.45 14.45
CA ALA A 341 0.18 -4.25 13.55
C ALA A 341 0.53 -5.61 14.16
N CYS A 342 0.92 -5.65 15.44
CA CYS A 342 1.18 -6.90 16.16
C CYS A 342 -0.06 -7.79 16.30
N GLU A 343 -1.25 -7.20 16.50
CA GLU A 343 -2.49 -7.97 16.53
C GLU A 343 -2.84 -8.54 15.15
N CYS A 344 -2.65 -7.76 14.08
CA CYS A 344 -2.87 -8.24 12.71
C CYS A 344 -1.93 -9.39 12.35
N ASP A 345 -0.66 -9.34 12.73
CA ASP A 345 0.29 -10.44 12.61
C ASP A 345 -0.21 -11.69 13.35
N ALA A 346 -0.54 -11.58 14.63
CA ALA A 346 -1.02 -12.72 15.42
C ALA A 346 -2.29 -13.37 14.84
N ARG A 347 -3.22 -12.56 14.34
CA ARG A 347 -4.47 -13.02 13.70
C ARG A 347 -4.30 -13.49 12.28
N GLY A 348 -3.21 -13.09 11.63
CA GLY A 348 -2.83 -13.53 10.27
C GLY A 348 -2.40 -14.99 10.19
N ARG A 349 -2.16 -15.66 11.32
CA ARG A 349 -1.87 -17.10 11.35
C ARG A 349 -3.10 -17.90 10.93
N LEU A 350 -2.90 -18.94 10.12
CA LEU A 350 -3.99 -19.74 9.58
C LEU A 350 -4.87 -20.32 10.71
N GLY A 351 -6.16 -19.99 10.69
CA GLY A 351 -7.12 -20.40 11.72
C GLY A 351 -7.09 -19.56 13.02
N PHE A 352 -6.36 -18.41 13.02
CA PHE A 352 -6.26 -17.55 14.22
C PHE A 352 -7.07 -16.24 14.11
N ALA A 353 -7.72 -15.96 12.99
CA ALA A 353 -8.41 -14.69 12.75
C ALA A 353 -9.36 -14.26 13.89
N GLU A 354 -10.10 -15.21 14.46
CA GLU A 354 -11.06 -14.96 15.54
C GLU A 354 -10.52 -15.31 16.95
N LYS A 355 -9.25 -15.74 17.05
CA LYS A 355 -8.70 -16.08 18.36
C LYS A 355 -8.46 -14.81 19.19
N PRO A 356 -8.77 -14.85 20.51
CA PRO A 356 -8.43 -13.75 21.40
C PRO A 356 -6.94 -13.44 21.40
N TYR A 357 -6.59 -12.15 21.44
CA TYR A 357 -5.22 -11.67 21.55
C TYR A 357 -5.07 -10.78 22.79
N PRO A 358 -5.05 -11.37 24.00
CA PRO A 358 -5.03 -10.64 25.27
C PRO A 358 -3.71 -9.89 25.50
N GLN A 359 -2.65 -10.22 24.77
CA GLN A 359 -1.34 -9.57 24.85
C GLN A 359 -1.44 -8.07 24.57
N ARG A 360 -2.24 -7.68 23.57
CA ARG A 360 -2.48 -6.27 23.26
C ARG A 360 -3.09 -5.55 24.46
N ALA A 361 -4.17 -6.07 25.02
CA ALA A 361 -4.84 -5.47 26.17
C ALA A 361 -3.90 -5.33 27.38
N ARG A 362 -3.03 -6.31 27.59
CA ARG A 362 -2.03 -6.26 28.68
C ARG A 362 -1.02 -5.14 28.47
N VAL A 363 -0.50 -4.97 27.24
CA VAL A 363 0.47 -3.92 26.93
C VAL A 363 -0.20 -2.54 26.94
N GLU A 364 -1.42 -2.41 26.43
CA GLU A 364 -2.22 -1.17 26.50
C GLU A 364 -2.50 -0.77 27.96
N GLN A 365 -2.88 -1.72 28.82
CA GLN A 365 -3.08 -1.47 30.25
C GLN A 365 -1.80 -0.94 30.90
N ALA A 366 -0.65 -1.56 30.60
CA ALA A 366 0.63 -1.09 31.12
C ALA A 366 0.97 0.32 30.63
N PHE A 367 0.69 0.62 29.37
CA PHE A 367 0.88 1.94 28.79
C PHE A 367 0.02 2.99 29.50
N GLU A 368 -1.29 2.76 29.65
CA GLU A 368 -2.18 3.74 30.28
C GLU A 368 -1.80 4.01 31.75
N ILE A 369 -1.44 2.96 32.51
CA ILE A 369 -0.95 3.15 33.87
C ILE A 369 0.34 3.95 33.90
N ALA A 370 1.34 3.57 33.10
CA ALA A 370 2.62 4.29 33.09
C ALA A 370 2.48 5.74 32.61
N ARG A 371 1.60 6.00 31.65
CA ARG A 371 1.31 7.33 31.11
C ARG A 371 0.62 8.25 32.14
N SER A 372 -0.23 7.70 33.00
CA SER A 372 -0.92 8.47 34.04
C SER A 372 0.00 8.97 35.17
N ILE A 373 1.21 8.40 35.27
CA ILE A 373 2.17 8.79 36.31
C ILE A 373 2.87 10.08 35.96
N SER A 374 2.82 11.05 36.88
CA SER A 374 3.55 12.31 36.84
C SER A 374 4.30 12.58 38.15
N LEU A 375 5.23 13.50 38.13
CA LEU A 375 5.88 14.03 39.33
C LEU A 375 5.22 15.33 39.75
N THR A 376 4.98 15.50 41.06
CA THR A 376 4.55 16.76 41.62
C THR A 376 5.68 17.80 41.57
N GLU A 377 5.38 19.09 41.80
CA GLU A 377 6.38 20.16 41.86
C GLU A 377 7.44 19.86 42.92
N SER A 378 7.02 19.46 44.14
CA SER A 378 7.93 19.12 45.21
C SER A 378 8.84 17.94 44.91
N GLU A 379 8.40 17.00 44.08
CA GLU A 379 9.20 15.86 43.63
C GLU A 379 10.23 16.22 42.55
N ARG A 380 10.06 17.37 41.89
CA ARG A 380 11.00 17.89 40.85
C ARG A 380 12.00 18.87 41.45
N GLU A 381 11.71 19.45 42.60
CA GLU A 381 12.51 20.51 43.23
C GLU A 381 13.94 20.01 43.50
N GLY A 382 14.93 20.79 43.04
CA GLY A 382 16.35 20.47 43.18
C GLY A 382 16.89 19.37 42.28
N LEU A 383 16.08 18.80 41.38
CA LEU A 383 16.50 17.77 40.43
C LEU A 383 16.81 18.35 39.06
N ASP A 384 17.84 17.86 38.42
CA ASP A 384 18.10 18.08 37.01
C ASP A 384 17.19 17.20 36.09
N GLY A 385 17.24 17.41 34.80
CA GLY A 385 16.42 16.69 33.83
C GLY A 385 16.63 15.17 33.85
N ALA A 386 17.87 14.70 34.08
CA ALA A 386 18.18 13.28 34.14
C ALA A 386 17.59 12.63 35.40
N ALA A 387 17.77 13.27 36.57
CA ALA A 387 17.21 12.82 37.85
C ALA A 387 15.67 12.83 37.84
N ILE A 388 15.04 13.82 37.20
CA ILE A 388 13.59 13.85 36.98
C ILE A 388 13.13 12.64 36.17
N GLY A 389 13.83 12.32 35.07
CA GLY A 389 13.56 11.15 34.22
C GLY A 389 13.65 9.85 34.98
N GLU A 390 14.72 9.65 35.77
CA GLU A 390 14.94 8.45 36.57
C GLU A 390 13.89 8.28 37.67
N ARG A 391 13.53 9.38 38.36
CA ARG A 391 12.48 9.36 39.38
C ARG A 391 11.11 9.03 38.80
N LEU A 392 10.78 9.60 37.62
CA LEU A 392 9.54 9.30 36.91
C LEU A 392 9.52 7.82 36.49
N ARG A 393 10.63 7.30 35.95
CA ARG A 393 10.78 5.89 35.57
C ARG A 393 10.57 4.96 36.77
N SER A 394 11.17 5.27 37.92
CA SER A 394 10.99 4.51 39.16
C SER A 394 9.51 4.48 39.63
N LYS A 395 8.82 5.61 39.57
CA LYS A 395 7.37 5.68 39.92
C LYS A 395 6.52 4.86 38.94
N ARG A 396 6.79 4.95 37.63
CA ARG A 396 6.11 4.13 36.62
C ARG A 396 6.29 2.64 36.88
N LEU A 397 7.53 2.22 37.16
CA LEU A 397 7.85 0.83 37.49
C LEU A 397 7.09 0.35 38.75
N ALA A 398 7.05 1.17 39.81
CA ALA A 398 6.32 0.87 41.00
C ALA A 398 4.80 0.74 40.75
N ALA A 399 4.24 1.59 39.92
CA ALA A 399 2.83 1.51 39.51
C ALA A 399 2.52 0.22 38.74
N LEU A 400 3.38 -0.14 37.78
CA LEU A 400 3.23 -1.37 36.97
C LEU A 400 3.34 -2.64 37.82
N LYS A 401 4.15 -2.65 38.86
CA LYS A 401 4.26 -3.82 39.81
C LYS A 401 2.96 -4.12 40.55
N ARG A 402 2.01 -3.17 40.65
CA ARG A 402 0.74 -3.38 41.33
C ARG A 402 -0.29 -4.13 40.51
N ILE A 403 -0.04 -4.31 39.21
CA ILE A 403 -0.91 -4.99 38.26
C ILE A 403 -0.27 -6.25 37.65
N ALA A 404 0.94 -6.60 38.12
CA ALA A 404 1.71 -7.77 37.69
C ALA A 404 1.14 -9.08 38.19
#